data_1f2c301931577f4a42944f48ea0903f0
#
_entry.id   1f2c301931577f4a42944f48ea0903f0
#
_cell.length_a   1.000
_cell.length_b   1.000
_cell.length_c   1.000
_cell.angle_alpha   90.00
_cell.angle_beta   90.00
_cell.angle_gamma   90.00
#
_symmetry.space_group_name_H-M   'P 1'
#
loop_
_entity.id
_entity.type
_entity.pdbx_description
1 polymer ?
#
loop_
_entity_poly.entity_id
_entity_poly.type
_entity_poly.pdbx_seq_one_letter_code
_entity_poly.pdbx_strand_id
1 'polypeptide(L)'
;MKALSLFELNNLVREVISTAFDNEYWVEAELSELREVRGHCYMELIQKELFSNTPVAKASAKCWKNKWQTLRPKFEKVSGQHLHVGLKVMLKVYPDFHEAYGFSWIVTDINPEFTMGDMARKRLEIVKQLQAEGIFDLQKELELPLFAQRIAVISSANAAGYGDFCHQLNDNSYGLKFYTRLFPAVMQGEEIEQSVIAALNKINQRMDDFDVVVIIRGGGATSDMSGFDTLSLSENVANFPLPVITGIGHDRDESVLDMVSHTRVKTPTAAAAFLVDHLEEVYERVLDVQTELLTSVRHRMEMERARLQHLGEKIPMLFSLYKERQETMLDHWFQALTTAIQTHLVQETHRLEQLKQGIKPSIEQQMMRENYHLSLLSQRVKSLDPTLLLHRGYSMTMLNGRIVKDKSLLKSGDEIETILENGTILSIIK
;
A
#
# COMPACT_ATOMS: atom_id res chain seq x y z
N MET A 1 -40.54 -4.47 -57.03
CA MET A 1 -39.56 -5.17 -56.17
C MET A 1 -40.36 -6.08 -55.27
N LYS A 2 -40.01 -7.36 -55.14
CA LYS A 2 -40.65 -8.29 -54.22
C LYS A 2 -40.13 -7.98 -52.80
N ALA A 3 -41.00 -7.69 -51.85
CA ALA A 3 -40.60 -7.43 -50.48
C ALA A 3 -40.02 -8.73 -49.85
N LEU A 4 -38.86 -8.64 -49.24
CA LEU A 4 -38.27 -9.73 -48.48
C LEU A 4 -38.84 -9.71 -47.06
N SER A 5 -39.00 -10.88 -46.46
CA SER A 5 -39.23 -10.99 -45.04
C SER A 5 -37.97 -10.62 -44.26
N LEU A 6 -38.11 -10.25 -42.99
CA LEU A 6 -36.98 -9.95 -42.13
C LEU A 6 -36.04 -11.14 -42.00
N PHE A 7 -36.58 -12.37 -41.96
CA PHE A 7 -35.79 -13.59 -41.90
C PHE A 7 -34.96 -13.78 -43.18
N GLU A 8 -35.57 -13.59 -44.37
CA GLU A 8 -34.85 -13.68 -45.64
C GLU A 8 -33.73 -12.66 -45.75
N LEU A 9 -33.98 -11.43 -45.30
CA LEU A 9 -32.95 -10.37 -45.28
C LEU A 9 -31.79 -10.73 -44.30
N ASN A 10 -32.13 -11.19 -43.09
CA ASN A 10 -31.12 -11.58 -42.09
C ASN A 10 -30.32 -12.82 -42.52
N ASN A 11 -30.94 -13.73 -43.30
CA ASN A 11 -30.24 -14.88 -43.87
C ASN A 11 -29.21 -14.46 -44.93
N LEU A 12 -29.54 -13.47 -45.77
CA LEU A 12 -28.56 -12.88 -46.68
C LEU A 12 -27.38 -12.25 -45.95
N VAL A 13 -27.64 -11.52 -44.85
CA VAL A 13 -26.58 -10.95 -44.02
C VAL A 13 -25.69 -12.03 -43.45
N ARG A 14 -26.27 -13.13 -42.94
CA ARG A 14 -25.54 -14.28 -42.45
C ARG A 14 -24.65 -14.90 -43.50
N GLU A 15 -25.18 -15.14 -44.72
CA GLU A 15 -24.39 -15.68 -45.84
C GLU A 15 -23.24 -14.79 -46.22
N VAL A 16 -23.44 -13.47 -46.29
CA VAL A 16 -22.35 -12.52 -46.57
C VAL A 16 -21.28 -12.55 -45.50
N ILE A 17 -21.68 -12.56 -44.24
CA ILE A 17 -20.71 -12.59 -43.11
C ILE A 17 -19.95 -13.92 -43.13
N SER A 18 -20.62 -15.07 -43.29
CA SER A 18 -19.96 -16.39 -43.31
C SER A 18 -19.05 -16.54 -44.51
N THR A 19 -19.34 -15.91 -45.65
CA THR A 19 -18.49 -15.97 -46.84
C THR A 19 -17.28 -14.98 -46.77
N ALA A 20 -17.50 -13.84 -46.14
CA ALA A 20 -16.46 -12.79 -46.06
C ALA A 20 -15.41 -13.08 -44.96
N PHE A 21 -15.76 -13.86 -43.95
CA PHE A 21 -14.90 -14.14 -42.81
C PHE A 21 -14.69 -15.65 -42.62
N ASP A 22 -13.77 -16.21 -43.38
CA ASP A 22 -13.43 -17.64 -43.36
C ASP A 22 -12.47 -18.03 -42.24
N ASN A 23 -11.89 -17.06 -41.53
CA ASN A 23 -10.83 -17.29 -40.56
C ASN A 23 -11.25 -16.87 -39.15
N GLU A 24 -10.54 -17.42 -38.17
CA GLU A 24 -10.55 -16.90 -36.80
C GLU A 24 -9.52 -15.78 -36.66
N TYR A 25 -9.85 -14.76 -35.91
CA TYR A 25 -9.02 -13.56 -35.73
C TYR A 25 -8.64 -13.40 -34.27
N TRP A 26 -7.39 -13.03 -33.99
CA TRP A 26 -7.00 -12.55 -32.68
C TRP A 26 -7.35 -11.08 -32.54
N VAL A 27 -8.10 -10.75 -31.50
CA VAL A 27 -8.58 -9.38 -31.23
C VAL A 27 -8.20 -8.99 -29.81
N GLU A 28 -7.57 -7.83 -29.69
CA GLU A 28 -7.35 -7.17 -28.40
C GLU A 28 -8.56 -6.34 -28.03
N ALA A 29 -9.07 -6.53 -26.83
CA ALA A 29 -10.19 -5.76 -26.30
C ALA A 29 -10.14 -5.71 -24.78
N GLU A 30 -10.86 -4.74 -24.21
CA GLU A 30 -11.15 -4.67 -22.77
C GLU A 30 -12.57 -5.25 -22.54
N LEU A 31 -12.72 -6.02 -21.48
CA LEU A 31 -14.00 -6.56 -21.07
C LEU A 31 -14.80 -5.46 -20.35
N SER A 32 -15.92 -5.01 -20.92
CA SER A 32 -16.82 -4.05 -20.27
C SER A 32 -17.97 -4.73 -19.54
N GLU A 33 -18.34 -5.93 -19.96
CA GLU A 33 -19.32 -6.77 -19.29
C GLU A 33 -18.90 -8.24 -19.40
N LEU A 34 -19.10 -8.99 -18.32
CA LEU A 34 -18.90 -10.43 -18.28
C LEU A 34 -20.06 -11.07 -17.53
N ARG A 35 -20.82 -11.93 -18.18
CA ARG A 35 -21.95 -12.64 -17.57
C ARG A 35 -21.94 -14.10 -17.93
N GLU A 36 -22.04 -14.94 -16.95
CA GLU A 36 -22.20 -16.38 -17.15
C GLU A 36 -23.68 -16.79 -16.99
N VAL A 37 -24.25 -17.39 -18.02
CA VAL A 37 -25.65 -17.85 -18.01
C VAL A 37 -25.70 -19.28 -18.51
N ARG A 38 -26.16 -20.21 -17.70
CA ARG A 38 -26.29 -21.65 -18.00
C ARG A 38 -25.00 -22.29 -18.50
N GLY A 39 -23.83 -21.76 -18.03
CA GLY A 39 -22.51 -22.22 -18.41
C GLY A 39 -21.96 -21.62 -19.71
N HIS A 40 -22.71 -20.75 -20.41
CA HIS A 40 -22.22 -19.94 -21.51
C HIS A 40 -21.73 -18.61 -20.96
N CYS A 41 -20.65 -18.08 -21.53
CA CYS A 41 -20.16 -16.75 -21.15
C CYS A 41 -20.55 -15.73 -22.23
N TYR A 42 -21.17 -14.65 -21.79
CA TYR A 42 -21.53 -13.49 -22.60
C TYR A 42 -20.61 -12.35 -22.17
N MET A 43 -19.98 -11.73 -23.14
CA MET A 43 -18.98 -10.68 -22.94
C MET A 43 -19.35 -9.47 -23.78
N GLU A 44 -19.07 -8.32 -23.27
CA GLU A 44 -19.06 -7.10 -24.06
C GLU A 44 -17.59 -6.62 -24.17
N LEU A 45 -17.13 -6.49 -25.39
CA LEU A 45 -15.77 -6.08 -25.73
C LEU A 45 -15.78 -4.61 -26.10
N ILE A 46 -14.87 -3.84 -25.54
CA ILE A 46 -14.67 -2.44 -25.89
C ILE A 46 -13.20 -2.20 -26.23
N GLN A 47 -12.98 -1.24 -27.10
CA GLN A 47 -11.67 -0.63 -27.34
C GLN A 47 -11.79 0.86 -27.02
N LYS A 48 -10.93 1.36 -26.14
CA LYS A 48 -10.85 2.78 -25.80
C LYS A 48 -9.76 3.47 -26.61
N GLU A 49 -9.91 4.76 -26.80
CA GLU A 49 -8.87 5.60 -27.39
C GLU A 49 -7.65 5.70 -26.44
N LEU A 50 -6.44 5.79 -27.01
CA LEU A 50 -5.19 5.78 -26.25
C LEU A 50 -5.09 6.89 -25.18
N PHE A 51 -5.81 8.01 -25.32
CA PHE A 51 -5.73 9.17 -24.44
C PHE A 51 -7.08 9.60 -23.84
N SER A 52 -8.16 8.85 -24.12
CA SER A 52 -9.49 9.13 -23.54
C SER A 52 -10.21 7.82 -23.18
N ASN A 53 -11.07 7.88 -22.17
CA ASN A 53 -11.91 6.73 -21.81
C ASN A 53 -13.10 6.53 -22.77
N THR A 54 -13.10 7.19 -23.95
CA THR A 54 -14.18 7.08 -24.92
C THR A 54 -14.03 5.78 -25.71
N PRO A 55 -15.05 4.93 -25.77
CA PRO A 55 -15.00 3.71 -26.56
C PRO A 55 -15.00 4.03 -28.05
N VAL A 56 -13.96 3.60 -28.75
CA VAL A 56 -13.82 3.68 -30.22
C VAL A 56 -14.55 2.52 -30.91
N ALA A 57 -14.59 1.37 -30.26
CA ALA A 57 -15.28 0.20 -30.75
C ALA A 57 -15.96 -0.55 -29.60
N LYS A 58 -17.12 -1.13 -29.89
CA LYS A 58 -17.89 -1.93 -28.95
C LYS A 58 -18.49 -3.12 -29.70
N ALA A 59 -18.39 -4.30 -29.11
CA ALA A 59 -18.91 -5.51 -29.72
C ALA A 59 -19.37 -6.51 -28.67
N SER A 60 -20.45 -7.25 -29.00
CA SER A 60 -20.91 -8.38 -28.19
C SER A 60 -20.14 -9.63 -28.59
N ALA A 61 -19.68 -10.39 -27.60
CA ALA A 61 -19.01 -11.67 -27.79
C ALA A 61 -19.66 -12.76 -26.93
N LYS A 62 -19.54 -14.00 -27.37
CA LYS A 62 -20.09 -15.19 -26.70
C LYS A 62 -19.07 -16.29 -26.69
N CYS A 63 -18.95 -16.97 -25.57
CA CYS A 63 -18.19 -18.22 -25.48
C CYS A 63 -19.12 -19.35 -25.07
N TRP A 64 -19.20 -20.37 -25.92
CA TRP A 64 -20.07 -21.49 -25.68
C TRP A 64 -19.57 -22.37 -24.52
N LYS A 65 -20.50 -22.98 -23.78
CA LYS A 65 -20.25 -23.78 -22.58
C LYS A 65 -19.08 -24.75 -22.73
N ASN A 66 -19.04 -25.52 -23.82
CA ASN A 66 -17.99 -26.53 -24.03
C ASN A 66 -16.59 -25.92 -24.12
N LYS A 67 -16.47 -24.75 -24.75
CA LYS A 67 -15.19 -24.00 -24.81
C LYS A 67 -14.92 -23.26 -23.51
N TRP A 68 -15.93 -22.61 -22.94
CA TRP A 68 -15.79 -21.83 -21.71
C TRP A 68 -15.26 -22.66 -20.54
N GLN A 69 -15.79 -23.88 -20.37
CA GLN A 69 -15.33 -24.84 -19.34
C GLN A 69 -13.85 -25.22 -19.46
N THR A 70 -13.25 -25.06 -20.64
CA THR A 70 -11.82 -25.33 -20.87
C THR A 70 -11.00 -24.05 -20.81
N LEU A 71 -11.50 -22.97 -21.41
CA LEU A 71 -10.76 -21.71 -21.55
C LEU A 71 -10.62 -20.98 -20.22
N ARG A 72 -11.69 -20.94 -19.43
CA ARG A 72 -11.67 -20.27 -18.12
C ARG A 72 -10.61 -20.87 -17.18
N PRO A 73 -10.58 -22.19 -16.90
CA PRO A 73 -9.54 -22.76 -16.03
C PRO A 73 -8.13 -22.65 -16.62
N LYS A 74 -7.99 -22.73 -17.96
CA LYS A 74 -6.70 -22.52 -18.63
C LYS A 74 -6.20 -21.10 -18.38
N PHE A 75 -7.05 -20.10 -18.57
CA PHE A 75 -6.73 -18.70 -18.35
C PHE A 75 -6.36 -18.45 -16.89
N GLU A 76 -7.21 -18.87 -15.96
CA GLU A 76 -7.03 -18.66 -14.51
C GLU A 76 -5.74 -19.35 -13.99
N LYS A 77 -5.42 -20.55 -14.51
CA LYS A 77 -4.20 -21.27 -14.13
C LYS A 77 -2.92 -20.58 -14.60
N VAL A 78 -2.93 -19.96 -15.78
CA VAL A 78 -1.75 -19.33 -16.38
C VAL A 78 -1.61 -17.88 -15.92
N SER A 79 -2.71 -17.10 -15.95
CA SER A 79 -2.69 -15.68 -15.56
C SER A 79 -2.73 -15.44 -14.04
N GLY A 80 -3.09 -16.47 -13.26
CA GLY A 80 -3.22 -16.36 -11.81
C GLY A 80 -4.46 -15.59 -11.33
N GLN A 81 -5.36 -15.17 -12.22
CA GLN A 81 -6.53 -14.35 -11.88
C GLN A 81 -7.79 -14.80 -12.63
N HIS A 82 -8.95 -14.40 -12.08
CA HIS A 82 -10.23 -14.59 -12.75
C HIS A 82 -10.44 -13.56 -13.84
N LEU A 83 -11.20 -13.94 -14.88
CA LEU A 83 -11.69 -12.97 -15.86
C LEU A 83 -12.71 -12.04 -15.20
N HIS A 84 -12.50 -10.73 -15.30
CA HIS A 84 -13.35 -9.69 -14.73
C HIS A 84 -13.51 -8.50 -15.69
N VAL A 85 -14.43 -7.63 -15.41
CA VAL A 85 -14.62 -6.37 -16.14
C VAL A 85 -13.38 -5.49 -15.99
N GLY A 86 -13.04 -4.73 -17.02
CA GLY A 86 -11.83 -3.87 -17.04
C GLY A 86 -10.54 -4.59 -17.45
N LEU A 87 -10.58 -5.92 -17.59
CA LEU A 87 -9.41 -6.70 -17.98
C LEU A 87 -9.16 -6.59 -19.48
N LYS A 88 -7.92 -6.27 -19.87
CA LYS A 88 -7.50 -6.30 -21.26
C LYS A 88 -7.12 -7.72 -21.66
N VAL A 89 -7.79 -8.24 -22.67
CA VAL A 89 -7.65 -9.61 -23.13
C VAL A 89 -7.37 -9.68 -24.63
N MET A 90 -6.68 -10.72 -25.04
CA MET A 90 -6.54 -11.10 -26.45
C MET A 90 -7.35 -12.37 -26.68
N LEU A 91 -8.42 -12.23 -27.44
CA LEU A 91 -9.39 -13.27 -27.73
C LEU A 91 -9.26 -13.72 -29.18
N LYS A 92 -9.34 -15.03 -29.40
CA LYS A 92 -9.50 -15.59 -30.73
C LYS A 92 -10.99 -15.70 -31.02
N VAL A 93 -11.46 -15.03 -32.07
CA VAL A 93 -12.86 -14.91 -32.36
C VAL A 93 -13.17 -15.15 -33.85
N TYR A 94 -14.38 -15.60 -34.13
CA TYR A 94 -14.96 -15.55 -35.47
C TYR A 94 -16.37 -14.92 -35.40
N PRO A 95 -16.84 -14.27 -36.47
CA PRO A 95 -18.15 -13.66 -36.48
C PRO A 95 -19.26 -14.69 -36.65
N ASP A 96 -20.34 -14.46 -35.94
CA ASP A 96 -21.57 -15.25 -36.10
C ASP A 96 -22.79 -14.30 -36.17
N PHE A 97 -23.64 -14.54 -37.13
CA PHE A 97 -24.90 -13.79 -37.28
C PHE A 97 -26.07 -14.75 -37.20
N HIS A 98 -26.87 -14.56 -36.19
CA HIS A 98 -28.12 -15.32 -36.02
C HIS A 98 -29.33 -14.48 -36.39
N GLU A 99 -30.22 -15.03 -37.17
CA GLU A 99 -31.39 -14.32 -37.74
C GLU A 99 -32.28 -13.66 -36.67
N ALA A 100 -32.39 -14.28 -35.49
CA ALA A 100 -33.16 -13.77 -34.36
C ALA A 100 -32.39 -12.95 -33.33
N TYR A 101 -31.06 -13.19 -33.22
CA TYR A 101 -30.24 -12.59 -32.16
C TYR A 101 -29.19 -11.59 -32.66
N GLY A 102 -29.08 -11.44 -33.98
CA GLY A 102 -28.15 -10.49 -34.60
C GLY A 102 -26.71 -10.96 -34.59
N PHE A 103 -25.80 -10.01 -34.72
CA PHE A 103 -24.36 -10.21 -34.82
C PHE A 103 -23.70 -10.39 -33.44
N SER A 104 -22.76 -11.31 -33.37
CA SER A 104 -21.87 -11.48 -32.20
C SER A 104 -20.56 -12.18 -32.61
N TRP A 105 -19.49 -11.89 -31.88
CA TRP A 105 -18.25 -12.63 -32.00
C TRP A 105 -18.28 -13.90 -31.15
N ILE A 106 -17.87 -15.02 -31.72
CA ILE A 106 -17.75 -16.28 -30.98
C ILE A 106 -16.30 -16.49 -30.57
N VAL A 107 -16.07 -16.58 -29.26
CA VAL A 107 -14.74 -16.77 -28.70
C VAL A 107 -14.36 -18.26 -28.77
N THR A 108 -13.23 -18.55 -29.39
CA THR A 108 -12.67 -19.91 -29.54
C THR A 108 -11.44 -20.16 -28.71
N ASP A 109 -10.64 -19.12 -28.39
CA ASP A 109 -9.47 -19.22 -27.52
C ASP A 109 -9.19 -17.88 -26.83
N ILE A 110 -8.42 -17.91 -25.76
CA ILE A 110 -7.96 -16.74 -24.98
C ILE A 110 -6.45 -16.86 -24.81
N ASN A 111 -5.71 -15.77 -25.02
CA ASN A 111 -4.27 -15.73 -24.77
C ASN A 111 -3.98 -15.13 -23.37
N PRO A 112 -3.62 -15.95 -22.37
CA PRO A 112 -3.32 -15.45 -21.04
C PRO A 112 -2.03 -14.63 -20.98
N GLU A 113 -1.01 -14.96 -21.80
CA GLU A 113 0.29 -14.28 -21.80
C GLU A 113 0.16 -12.80 -22.20
N PHE A 114 -0.77 -12.50 -23.09
CA PHE A 114 -1.07 -11.12 -23.47
C PHE A 114 -1.56 -10.29 -22.27
N THR A 115 -2.50 -10.83 -21.50
CA THR A 115 -3.03 -10.16 -20.30
C THR A 115 -1.94 -9.96 -19.25
N MET A 116 -1.10 -10.97 -19.02
CA MET A 116 0.06 -10.85 -18.12
C MET A 116 1.05 -9.79 -18.59
N GLY A 117 1.32 -9.70 -19.89
CA GLY A 117 2.17 -8.67 -20.48
C GLY A 117 1.60 -7.25 -20.33
N ASP A 118 0.30 -7.07 -20.50
CA ASP A 118 -0.37 -5.78 -20.28
C ASP A 118 -0.33 -5.35 -18.80
N MET A 119 -0.53 -6.27 -17.89
CA MET A 119 -0.42 -6.02 -16.45
C MET A 119 1.01 -5.63 -16.05
N ALA A 120 1.99 -6.38 -16.52
CA ALA A 120 3.40 -6.06 -16.26
C ALA A 120 3.78 -4.66 -16.81
N ARG A 121 3.26 -4.30 -17.99
CA ARG A 121 3.45 -2.98 -18.56
C ARG A 121 2.80 -1.89 -17.71
N LYS A 122 1.55 -2.07 -17.26
CA LYS A 122 0.84 -1.14 -16.38
C LYS A 122 1.58 -0.94 -15.05
N ARG A 123 2.08 -2.03 -14.44
CA ARG A 123 2.91 -1.94 -13.24
C ARG A 123 4.15 -1.08 -13.48
N LEU A 124 4.87 -1.30 -14.59
CA LEU A 124 6.05 -0.52 -14.95
C LEU A 124 5.71 0.96 -15.18
N GLU A 125 4.58 1.27 -15.79
CA GLU A 125 4.11 2.64 -15.99
C GLU A 125 3.82 3.33 -14.65
N ILE A 126 3.14 2.65 -13.72
CA ILE A 126 2.87 3.15 -12.36
C ILE A 126 4.19 3.40 -11.61
N VAL A 127 5.10 2.42 -11.62
CA VAL A 127 6.41 2.56 -10.95
C VAL A 127 7.19 3.75 -11.50
N LYS A 128 7.24 3.93 -12.84
CA LYS A 128 7.90 5.08 -13.46
C LYS A 128 7.26 6.41 -13.05
N GLN A 129 5.94 6.44 -12.95
CA GLN A 129 5.23 7.65 -12.53
C GLN A 129 5.57 8.00 -11.07
N LEU A 130 5.49 7.04 -10.15
CA LEU A 130 5.85 7.22 -8.74
C LEU A 130 7.31 7.66 -8.56
N GLN A 131 8.23 7.13 -9.40
CA GLN A 131 9.62 7.54 -9.42
C GLN A 131 9.80 8.98 -9.97
N ALA A 132 9.06 9.34 -11.01
CA ALA A 132 9.10 10.69 -11.58
C ALA A 132 8.54 11.74 -10.59
N GLU A 133 7.57 11.37 -9.77
CA GLU A 133 7.01 12.18 -8.69
C GLU A 133 7.90 12.22 -7.43
N GLY A 134 8.92 11.36 -7.36
CA GLY A 134 9.86 11.28 -6.23
C GLY A 134 9.27 10.68 -4.96
N ILE A 135 8.12 9.96 -5.06
CA ILE A 135 7.43 9.40 -3.89
C ILE A 135 7.66 7.90 -3.70
N PHE A 136 8.31 7.23 -4.65
CA PHE A 136 8.48 5.77 -4.68
C PHE A 136 9.18 5.20 -3.44
N ASP A 137 10.17 5.92 -2.90
CA ASP A 137 10.99 5.45 -1.78
C ASP A 137 10.67 6.15 -0.44
N LEU A 138 9.68 7.04 -0.39
CA LEU A 138 9.34 7.81 0.83
C LEU A 138 9.05 6.93 2.05
N GLN A 139 8.40 5.81 1.86
CA GLN A 139 8.13 4.87 2.95
C GLN A 139 9.41 4.22 3.49
N LYS A 140 10.38 3.95 2.62
CA LYS A 140 11.67 3.33 3.02
C LYS A 140 12.58 4.30 3.77
N GLU A 141 12.33 5.61 3.61
CA GLU A 141 13.05 6.66 4.35
C GLU A 141 12.53 6.85 5.77
N LEU A 142 11.33 6.32 6.08
CA LEU A 142 10.79 6.35 7.43
C LEU A 142 11.58 5.38 8.33
N GLU A 143 11.87 5.81 9.54
CA GLU A 143 12.42 4.90 10.54
C GLU A 143 11.29 4.15 11.26
N LEU A 144 11.46 2.84 11.41
CA LEU A 144 10.54 2.06 12.23
C LEU A 144 10.73 2.48 13.71
N PRO A 145 9.66 2.86 14.43
CA PRO A 145 9.77 3.21 15.84
C PRO A 145 10.41 2.10 16.67
N LEU A 146 11.29 2.47 17.58
CA LEU A 146 11.97 1.48 18.47
C LEU A 146 10.94 0.55 19.15
N PHE A 147 9.82 1.10 19.61
CA PHE A 147 8.76 0.35 20.27
C PHE A 147 7.51 0.31 19.37
N ALA A 148 7.58 -0.43 18.26
CA ALA A 148 6.46 -0.61 17.34
C ALA A 148 5.42 -1.59 17.89
N GLN A 149 4.74 -1.24 18.97
CA GLN A 149 3.80 -2.10 19.68
C GLN A 149 2.33 -1.83 19.32
N ARG A 150 1.98 -0.59 18.92
CA ARG A 150 0.61 -0.19 18.57
C ARG A 150 0.42 -0.31 17.07
N ILE A 151 -0.27 -1.34 16.67
CA ILE A 151 -0.35 -1.78 15.27
C ILE A 151 -1.76 -1.53 14.72
N ALA A 152 -1.87 -0.71 13.67
CA ALA A 152 -3.07 -0.61 12.86
C ALA A 152 -3.03 -1.70 11.79
N VAL A 153 -3.99 -2.62 11.81
CA VAL A 153 -4.04 -3.72 10.84
C VAL A 153 -5.16 -3.49 9.84
N ILE A 154 -4.82 -3.44 8.56
CA ILE A 154 -5.78 -3.39 7.46
C ILE A 154 -5.91 -4.80 6.89
N SER A 155 -7.09 -5.39 7.05
CA SER A 155 -7.40 -6.75 6.58
C SER A 155 -8.90 -6.97 6.46
N SER A 156 -9.28 -8.10 5.85
CA SER A 156 -10.69 -8.53 5.92
C SER A 156 -11.03 -9.06 7.31
N ALA A 157 -12.20 -8.68 7.82
CA ALA A 157 -12.65 -9.04 9.17
C ALA A 157 -12.69 -10.56 9.44
N ASN A 158 -12.96 -11.36 8.41
CA ASN A 158 -13.07 -12.82 8.49
C ASN A 158 -11.83 -13.54 7.91
N ALA A 159 -10.73 -12.83 7.67
CA ALA A 159 -9.54 -13.42 7.10
C ALA A 159 -8.81 -14.30 8.11
N ALA A 160 -8.56 -15.56 7.78
CA ALA A 160 -7.71 -16.45 8.57
C ALA A 160 -6.34 -15.83 8.87
N GLY A 161 -5.75 -15.14 7.88
CA GLY A 161 -4.45 -14.48 8.03
C GLY A 161 -4.42 -13.40 9.11
N TYR A 162 -5.52 -12.71 9.40
CA TYR A 162 -5.58 -11.79 10.53
C TYR A 162 -5.53 -12.54 11.87
N GLY A 163 -6.25 -13.67 11.97
CA GLY A 163 -6.18 -14.55 13.12
C GLY A 163 -4.78 -15.09 13.37
N ASP A 164 -4.14 -15.60 12.31
CA ASP A 164 -2.77 -16.13 12.35
C ASP A 164 -1.75 -15.04 12.75
N PHE A 165 -1.90 -13.83 12.22
CA PHE A 165 -1.10 -12.67 12.59
C PHE A 165 -1.20 -12.35 14.09
N CYS A 166 -2.43 -12.24 14.62
CA CYS A 166 -2.66 -11.95 16.03
C CYS A 166 -2.18 -13.08 16.94
N HIS A 167 -2.34 -14.33 16.51
CA HIS A 167 -1.86 -15.50 17.24
C HIS A 167 -0.35 -15.48 17.37
N GLN A 168 0.36 -15.26 16.25
CA GLN A 168 1.81 -15.19 16.21
C GLN A 168 2.37 -14.04 17.07
N LEU A 169 1.70 -12.88 17.09
CA LEU A 169 2.11 -11.75 17.95
C LEU A 169 1.92 -12.05 19.43
N ASN A 170 0.86 -12.79 19.80
CA ASN A 170 0.58 -13.12 21.20
C ASN A 170 1.39 -14.30 21.71
N ASP A 171 1.73 -15.24 20.84
CA ASP A 171 2.48 -16.47 21.18
C ASP A 171 3.97 -16.28 20.92
N ASN A 172 4.54 -15.14 21.37
CA ASN A 172 5.96 -14.86 21.26
C ASN A 172 6.72 -15.34 22.51
N SER A 173 7.94 -15.87 22.30
CA SER A 173 8.80 -16.47 23.33
C SER A 173 9.23 -15.48 24.43
N TYR A 174 9.19 -14.19 24.17
CA TYR A 174 9.70 -13.12 25.02
C TYR A 174 8.64 -12.47 25.91
N GLY A 175 7.36 -12.84 25.75
CA GLY A 175 6.26 -12.24 26.49
C GLY A 175 6.01 -10.76 26.11
N LEU A 176 6.48 -10.34 24.95
CA LEU A 176 6.28 -8.99 24.41
C LEU A 176 4.79 -8.76 24.12
N LYS A 177 4.29 -7.58 24.46
CA LYS A 177 2.88 -7.24 24.26
C LYS A 177 2.70 -6.32 23.07
N PHE A 178 1.77 -6.67 22.19
CA PHE A 178 1.35 -5.88 21.06
C PHE A 178 -0.13 -5.50 21.16
N TYR A 179 -0.47 -4.31 20.70
CA TYR A 179 -1.83 -3.78 20.70
C TYR A 179 -2.28 -3.61 19.25
N THR A 180 -3.07 -4.56 18.80
CA THR A 180 -3.56 -4.56 17.42
C THR A 180 -4.96 -3.96 17.33
N ARG A 181 -5.20 -3.14 16.32
CA ARG A 181 -6.54 -2.66 15.98
C ARG A 181 -6.84 -2.94 14.52
N LEU A 182 -7.93 -3.66 14.28
CA LEU A 182 -8.38 -3.99 12.93
C LEU A 182 -9.14 -2.82 12.29
N PHE A 183 -8.74 -2.48 11.09
CA PHE A 183 -9.45 -1.62 10.15
C PHE A 183 -9.93 -2.49 8.99
N PRO A 184 -11.21 -2.89 8.99
CA PRO A 184 -11.71 -3.84 8.00
C PRO A 184 -11.71 -3.20 6.62
N ALA A 185 -11.14 -3.94 5.64
CA ALA A 185 -11.11 -3.57 4.25
C ALA A 185 -11.36 -4.80 3.36
N VAL A 186 -11.85 -4.56 2.16
CA VAL A 186 -12.00 -5.58 1.12
C VAL A 186 -10.61 -5.88 0.57
N MET A 187 -10.23 -7.17 0.55
CA MET A 187 -8.91 -7.64 0.15
C MET A 187 -8.92 -8.45 -1.15
N GLN A 188 -10.04 -8.43 -1.89
CA GLN A 188 -10.21 -9.15 -3.15
C GLN A 188 -11.15 -8.37 -4.09
N GLY A 189 -10.87 -8.40 -5.40
CA GLY A 189 -11.69 -7.76 -6.43
C GLY A 189 -11.40 -6.28 -6.63
N GLU A 190 -12.29 -5.60 -7.34
CA GLU A 190 -12.11 -4.20 -7.79
C GLU A 190 -12.23 -3.16 -6.65
N GLU A 191 -12.84 -3.52 -5.53
CA GLU A 191 -13.08 -2.60 -4.41
C GLU A 191 -11.88 -2.45 -3.47
N ILE A 192 -10.76 -3.17 -3.70
CA ILE A 192 -9.56 -3.14 -2.85
C ILE A 192 -9.05 -1.71 -2.67
N GLU A 193 -8.82 -1.00 -3.78
CA GLU A 193 -8.25 0.35 -3.77
C GLU A 193 -9.04 1.29 -2.85
N GLN A 194 -10.33 1.43 -3.11
CA GLN A 194 -11.19 2.34 -2.35
C GLN A 194 -11.31 1.94 -0.89
N SER A 195 -11.41 0.64 -0.63
CA SER A 195 -11.57 0.11 0.72
C SER A 195 -10.31 0.30 1.57
N VAL A 196 -9.12 0.03 1.01
CA VAL A 196 -7.84 0.22 1.71
C VAL A 196 -7.55 1.70 1.93
N ILE A 197 -7.78 2.57 0.93
CA ILE A 197 -7.65 4.03 1.09
C ILE A 197 -8.59 4.55 2.17
N ALA A 198 -9.83 4.06 2.23
CA ALA A 198 -10.77 4.45 3.28
C ALA A 198 -10.29 4.00 4.68
N ALA A 199 -9.65 2.83 4.78
CA ALA A 199 -9.03 2.36 6.03
C ALA A 199 -7.82 3.23 6.42
N LEU A 200 -6.91 3.55 5.49
CA LEU A 200 -5.79 4.45 5.70
C LEU A 200 -6.26 5.84 6.18
N ASN A 201 -7.29 6.38 5.58
CA ASN A 201 -7.88 7.66 6.00
C ASN A 201 -8.41 7.62 7.44
N LYS A 202 -9.02 6.50 7.86
CA LYS A 202 -9.46 6.32 9.26
C LYS A 202 -8.29 6.21 10.23
N ILE A 203 -7.19 5.56 9.84
CA ILE A 203 -5.96 5.48 10.63
C ILE A 203 -5.34 6.87 10.75
N ASN A 204 -5.28 7.61 9.66
CA ASN A 204 -4.72 8.96 9.62
C ASN A 204 -5.42 9.93 10.57
N GLN A 205 -6.74 9.78 10.77
CA GLN A 205 -7.51 10.56 11.75
C GLN A 205 -7.12 10.28 13.21
N ARG A 206 -6.39 9.18 13.47
CA ARG A 206 -5.98 8.70 14.79
C ARG A 206 -4.52 8.28 14.79
N MET A 207 -3.70 8.99 14.08
CA MET A 207 -2.30 8.64 13.83
C MET A 207 -1.50 8.45 15.13
N ASP A 208 -1.77 9.27 16.15
CA ASP A 208 -1.09 9.21 17.45
C ASP A 208 -1.36 7.91 18.24
N ASP A 209 -2.39 7.15 17.86
CA ASP A 209 -2.73 5.88 18.50
C ASP A 209 -1.86 4.72 17.99
N PHE A 210 -1.10 4.90 16.90
CA PHE A 210 -0.40 3.81 16.21
C PHE A 210 1.07 4.14 15.96
N ASP A 211 1.90 3.09 15.95
CA ASP A 211 3.31 3.16 15.65
C ASP A 211 3.60 2.68 14.22
N VAL A 212 2.79 1.75 13.70
CA VAL A 212 2.98 1.08 12.41
C VAL A 212 1.63 0.65 11.82
N VAL A 213 1.56 0.63 10.50
CA VAL A 213 0.42 0.07 9.76
C VAL A 213 0.83 -1.25 9.12
N VAL A 214 -0.01 -2.26 9.22
CA VAL A 214 0.21 -3.57 8.59
C VAL A 214 -0.96 -3.88 7.67
N ILE A 215 -0.66 -4.07 6.38
CA ILE A 215 -1.65 -4.47 5.38
C ILE A 215 -1.43 -5.95 5.09
N ILE A 216 -2.38 -6.79 5.53
CA ILE A 216 -2.28 -8.23 5.37
C ILE A 216 -3.51 -8.80 4.69
N ARG A 217 -3.26 -9.81 3.86
CA ARG A 217 -4.30 -10.56 3.18
C ARG A 217 -4.42 -11.96 3.78
N GLY A 218 -5.63 -12.42 4.04
CA GLY A 218 -5.89 -13.80 4.43
C GLY A 218 -5.64 -14.77 3.27
N GLY A 219 -5.28 -16.01 3.57
CA GLY A 219 -5.12 -17.09 2.60
C GLY A 219 -6.42 -17.31 1.82
N GLY A 220 -6.37 -17.17 0.52
CA GLY A 220 -7.40 -17.47 -0.48
C GLY A 220 -6.69 -17.84 -1.77
N ALA A 221 -7.42 -18.38 -2.76
CA ALA A 221 -6.85 -18.71 -4.06
C ALA A 221 -5.95 -17.59 -4.58
N THR A 222 -4.86 -17.94 -5.24
CA THR A 222 -3.79 -17.07 -5.78
C THR A 222 -4.27 -16.00 -6.77
N SER A 223 -5.56 -15.79 -6.87
CA SER A 223 -6.22 -14.96 -7.84
C SER A 223 -6.40 -13.54 -7.35
N ASP A 224 -6.04 -12.64 -8.21
CA ASP A 224 -6.33 -11.22 -8.26
C ASP A 224 -5.58 -10.35 -7.24
N MET A 225 -4.34 -10.02 -7.59
CA MET A 225 -3.52 -9.00 -6.95
C MET A 225 -3.66 -7.63 -7.64
N SER A 226 -4.43 -7.56 -8.74
CA SER A 226 -4.54 -6.34 -9.59
C SER A 226 -5.06 -5.12 -8.84
N GLY A 227 -5.91 -5.33 -7.83
CA GLY A 227 -6.41 -4.24 -6.99
C GLY A 227 -5.36 -3.58 -6.10
N PHE A 228 -4.19 -4.21 -5.91
CA PHE A 228 -3.03 -3.62 -5.22
C PHE A 228 -2.04 -2.94 -6.19
N ASP A 229 -2.25 -3.10 -7.50
CA ASP A 229 -1.42 -2.52 -8.56
C ASP A 229 -2.05 -1.24 -9.13
N THR A 230 -2.51 -0.35 -8.28
CA THR A 230 -3.12 0.91 -8.69
C THR A 230 -2.28 2.10 -8.27
N LEU A 231 -2.26 3.14 -9.10
CA LEU A 231 -1.49 4.36 -8.83
C LEU A 231 -1.98 5.04 -7.55
N SER A 232 -3.29 5.23 -7.44
CA SER A 232 -3.90 5.96 -6.31
C SER A 232 -3.63 5.28 -4.96
N LEU A 233 -3.72 3.94 -4.89
CA LEU A 233 -3.41 3.22 -3.66
C LEU A 233 -1.92 3.33 -3.32
N SER A 234 -1.04 3.19 -4.32
CA SER A 234 0.41 3.29 -4.14
C SER A 234 0.84 4.69 -3.69
N GLU A 235 0.25 5.74 -4.25
CA GLU A 235 0.46 7.13 -3.82
C GLU A 235 0.03 7.36 -2.36
N ASN A 236 -1.13 6.84 -1.99
CA ASN A 236 -1.64 6.97 -0.62
C ASN A 236 -0.75 6.26 0.40
N VAL A 237 -0.22 5.08 0.04
CA VAL A 237 0.70 4.34 0.93
C VAL A 237 2.08 5.00 0.94
N ALA A 238 2.63 5.38 -0.22
CA ALA A 238 3.94 6.05 -0.30
C ALA A 238 3.98 7.34 0.53
N ASN A 239 2.90 8.12 0.52
CA ASN A 239 2.77 9.35 1.28
C ASN A 239 2.24 9.16 2.72
N PHE A 240 2.04 7.91 3.16
CA PHE A 240 1.51 7.68 4.50
C PHE A 240 2.57 7.99 5.57
N PRO A 241 2.22 8.71 6.66
CA PRO A 241 3.20 9.21 7.63
C PRO A 241 3.74 8.16 8.59
N LEU A 242 3.08 7.01 8.72
CA LEU A 242 3.56 5.88 9.51
C LEU A 242 4.17 4.81 8.59
N PRO A 243 5.17 4.05 9.06
CA PRO A 243 5.70 2.92 8.31
C PRO A 243 4.59 1.92 7.98
N VAL A 244 4.51 1.53 6.71
CA VAL A 244 3.54 0.55 6.23
C VAL A 244 4.25 -0.75 5.89
N ILE A 245 3.84 -1.83 6.55
CA ILE A 245 4.32 -3.19 6.29
C ILE A 245 3.25 -3.92 5.48
N THR A 246 3.65 -4.57 4.40
CA THR A 246 2.75 -5.37 3.57
C THR A 246 3.03 -6.86 3.72
N GLY A 247 1.97 -7.65 3.89
CA GLY A 247 2.01 -9.11 3.92
C GLY A 247 0.89 -9.69 3.05
N ILE A 248 0.85 -9.29 1.78
CA ILE A 248 -0.25 -9.59 0.85
C ILE A 248 0.08 -10.69 -0.14
N GLY A 249 1.34 -10.89 -0.52
CA GLY A 249 1.73 -11.72 -1.64
C GLY A 249 2.67 -12.87 -1.32
N HIS A 250 2.77 -13.83 -2.27
CA HIS A 250 3.78 -14.88 -2.30
C HIS A 250 5.01 -14.47 -3.12
N ASP A 251 6.09 -15.26 -3.07
CA ASP A 251 7.41 -15.00 -3.68
C ASP A 251 7.41 -14.60 -5.16
N ARG A 252 6.37 -14.98 -5.92
CA ARG A 252 6.32 -14.80 -7.38
C ARG A 252 5.50 -13.60 -7.85
N ASP A 253 4.69 -13.02 -6.96
CA ASP A 253 3.73 -11.96 -7.33
C ASP A 253 3.90 -10.75 -6.43
N GLU A 254 4.88 -9.92 -6.76
CA GLU A 254 5.10 -8.64 -6.11
C GLU A 254 4.15 -7.59 -6.68
N SER A 255 3.37 -6.93 -5.82
CA SER A 255 2.51 -5.82 -6.22
C SER A 255 3.26 -4.48 -6.19
N VAL A 256 2.74 -3.48 -6.90
CA VAL A 256 3.28 -2.11 -6.80
C VAL A 256 3.18 -1.59 -5.37
N LEU A 257 2.12 -1.96 -4.65
CA LEU A 257 1.95 -1.62 -3.23
C LEU A 257 3.11 -2.17 -2.38
N ASP A 258 3.54 -3.41 -2.63
CA ASP A 258 4.69 -4.01 -1.93
C ASP A 258 6.00 -3.26 -2.22
N MET A 259 6.16 -2.78 -3.46
CA MET A 259 7.37 -2.05 -3.87
C MET A 259 7.51 -0.70 -3.19
N VAL A 260 6.40 0.00 -2.93
CA VAL A 260 6.39 1.31 -2.28
C VAL A 260 6.27 1.26 -0.77
N SER A 261 5.92 0.10 -0.18
CA SER A 261 5.80 -0.07 1.26
C SER A 261 7.16 0.05 1.96
N HIS A 262 7.15 0.37 3.25
CA HIS A 262 8.34 0.41 4.10
C HIS A 262 9.03 -0.96 4.14
N THR A 263 8.28 -2.00 4.42
CA THR A 263 8.76 -3.39 4.48
C THR A 263 7.75 -4.32 3.86
N ARG A 264 8.23 -5.14 2.92
CA ARG A 264 7.46 -6.23 2.34
C ARG A 264 7.78 -7.54 3.03
N VAL A 265 6.76 -8.29 3.39
CA VAL A 265 6.88 -9.67 3.86
C VAL A 265 5.94 -10.60 3.10
N LYS A 266 6.23 -11.90 3.13
CA LYS A 266 5.53 -12.87 2.28
C LYS A 266 4.12 -13.26 2.79
N THR A 267 3.92 -13.23 4.09
CA THR A 267 2.69 -13.73 4.72
C THR A 267 2.32 -12.90 5.93
N PRO A 268 1.07 -12.96 6.39
CA PRO A 268 0.66 -12.33 7.65
C PRO A 268 1.50 -12.80 8.86
N THR A 269 1.84 -14.08 8.93
CA THR A 269 2.71 -14.63 10.00
C THR A 269 4.13 -14.08 9.92
N ALA A 270 4.66 -13.86 8.70
CA ALA A 270 5.96 -13.22 8.53
C ALA A 270 5.94 -11.74 8.95
N ALA A 271 4.80 -11.04 8.78
CA ALA A 271 4.65 -9.67 9.28
C ALA A 271 4.66 -9.63 10.81
N ALA A 272 4.01 -10.58 11.46
CA ALA A 272 4.06 -10.71 12.91
C ALA A 272 5.48 -11.05 13.39
N ALA A 273 6.15 -12.01 12.77
CA ALA A 273 7.53 -12.37 13.10
C ALA A 273 8.47 -11.16 12.97
N PHE A 274 8.39 -10.42 11.86
CA PHE A 274 9.20 -9.21 11.65
C PHE A 274 9.05 -8.19 12.79
N LEU A 275 7.81 -7.95 13.27
CA LEU A 275 7.56 -7.02 14.37
C LEU A 275 8.05 -7.57 15.72
N VAL A 276 7.93 -8.88 15.94
CA VAL A 276 8.46 -9.54 17.13
C VAL A 276 9.99 -9.45 17.14
N ASP A 277 10.64 -9.81 16.04
CA ASP A 277 12.10 -9.79 15.89
C ASP A 277 12.65 -8.36 16.09
N HIS A 278 11.97 -7.34 15.51
CA HIS A 278 12.34 -5.94 15.71
C HIS A 278 12.30 -5.52 17.19
N LEU A 279 11.22 -5.87 17.90
CA LEU A 279 11.08 -5.51 19.31
C LEU A 279 12.03 -6.33 20.19
N GLU A 280 12.34 -7.58 19.80
CA GLU A 280 13.35 -8.42 20.44
C GLU A 280 14.73 -7.81 20.35
N GLU A 281 15.16 -7.35 19.15
CA GLU A 281 16.44 -6.67 18.99
C GLU A 281 16.56 -5.43 19.90
N VAL A 282 15.49 -4.66 20.03
CA VAL A 282 15.46 -3.50 20.94
C VAL A 282 15.58 -3.95 22.39
N TYR A 283 14.85 -5.00 22.77
CA TYR A 283 14.91 -5.56 24.11
C TYR A 283 16.31 -6.10 24.46
N GLU A 284 16.94 -6.83 23.54
CA GLU A 284 18.32 -7.32 23.72
C GLU A 284 19.33 -6.17 23.88
N ARG A 285 19.21 -5.10 23.06
CA ARG A 285 20.04 -3.90 23.23
C ARG A 285 19.90 -3.26 24.60
N VAL A 286 18.69 -3.22 25.14
CA VAL A 286 18.45 -2.69 26.49
C VAL A 286 19.13 -3.58 27.55
N LEU A 287 19.05 -4.90 27.42
CA LEU A 287 19.73 -5.84 28.32
C LEU A 287 21.26 -5.74 28.21
N ASP A 288 21.79 -5.58 27.02
CA ASP A 288 23.23 -5.39 26.79
C ASP A 288 23.74 -4.12 27.47
N VAL A 289 23.05 -2.99 27.24
CA VAL A 289 23.38 -1.72 27.89
C VAL A 289 23.29 -1.83 29.41
N GLN A 290 22.28 -2.53 29.94
CA GLN A 290 22.16 -2.78 31.37
C GLN A 290 23.34 -3.60 31.89
N THR A 291 23.75 -4.64 31.16
CA THR A 291 24.87 -5.51 31.54
C THR A 291 26.20 -4.77 31.48
N GLU A 292 26.41 -3.97 30.45
CA GLU A 292 27.59 -3.11 30.29
C GLU A 292 27.72 -2.09 31.44
N LEU A 293 26.60 -1.47 31.78
CA LEU A 293 26.52 -0.51 32.88
C LEU A 293 26.85 -1.16 34.23
N LEU A 294 26.28 -2.33 34.51
CA LEU A 294 26.55 -3.09 35.75
C LEU A 294 28.00 -3.53 35.81
N THR A 295 28.58 -3.98 34.69
CA THR A 295 29.99 -4.44 34.61
C THR A 295 30.94 -3.27 34.80
N SER A 296 30.68 -2.13 34.16
CA SER A 296 31.45 -0.90 34.29
C SER A 296 31.45 -0.37 35.73
N VAL A 297 30.28 -0.38 36.36
CA VAL A 297 30.14 0.05 37.77
C VAL A 297 30.92 -0.90 38.71
N ARG A 298 30.78 -2.22 38.54
CA ARG A 298 31.50 -3.21 39.34
C ARG A 298 33.00 -3.05 39.18
N HIS A 299 33.51 -3.00 37.96
CA HIS A 299 34.94 -2.85 37.67
C HIS A 299 35.48 -1.56 38.32
N ARG A 300 34.76 -0.47 38.21
CA ARG A 300 35.17 0.81 38.83
C ARG A 300 35.19 0.73 40.36
N MET A 301 34.19 0.07 40.95
CA MET A 301 34.17 -0.17 42.41
C MET A 301 35.31 -1.07 42.88
N GLU A 302 35.66 -2.13 42.15
CA GLU A 302 36.78 -3.03 42.45
C GLU A 302 38.11 -2.30 42.36
N MET A 303 38.33 -1.53 41.32
CA MET A 303 39.51 -0.69 41.14
C MET A 303 39.70 0.33 42.29
N GLU A 304 38.60 1.00 42.69
CA GLU A 304 38.66 1.95 43.79
C GLU A 304 38.86 1.24 45.17
N ARG A 305 38.30 0.05 45.36
CA ARG A 305 38.56 -0.77 46.58
C ARG A 305 39.98 -1.24 46.63
N ALA A 306 40.55 -1.79 45.55
CA ALA A 306 41.94 -2.21 45.47
C ALA A 306 42.89 -1.02 45.71
N ARG A 307 42.56 0.17 45.19
CA ARG A 307 43.29 1.40 45.41
C ARG A 307 43.26 1.83 46.87
N LEU A 308 42.07 1.77 47.53
CA LEU A 308 41.93 2.06 48.95
C LEU A 308 42.73 1.08 49.83
N GLN A 309 42.68 -0.22 49.53
CA GLN A 309 43.45 -1.23 50.25
C GLN A 309 44.96 -0.99 50.11
N HIS A 310 45.46 -0.74 48.90
CA HIS A 310 46.86 -0.43 48.65
C HIS A 310 47.33 0.84 49.38
N LEU A 311 46.46 1.88 49.42
CA LEU A 311 46.78 3.08 50.22
C LEU A 311 46.76 2.79 51.71
N GLY A 312 45.82 1.95 52.20
CA GLY A 312 45.75 1.51 53.61
C GLY A 312 46.96 0.73 54.06
N GLU A 313 47.51 -0.14 53.18
CA GLU A 313 48.73 -0.91 53.48
C GLU A 313 50.01 -0.06 53.49
N LYS A 314 50.10 1.00 52.67
CA LYS A 314 51.22 1.92 52.59
C LYS A 314 51.22 3.00 53.66
N ILE A 315 50.14 3.40 54.21
CA ILE A 315 50.02 4.48 55.20
C ILE A 315 50.78 4.16 56.48
N PRO A 316 50.67 2.93 57.09
CA PRO A 316 51.38 2.62 58.29
C PRO A 316 52.94 2.72 58.14
N MET A 317 53.43 2.40 56.95
CA MET A 317 54.88 2.35 56.68
C MET A 317 55.51 3.74 56.49
N LEU A 318 54.71 4.72 56.05
CA LEU A 318 55.16 6.09 55.82
C LEU A 318 54.82 7.06 56.96
N PHE A 319 54.06 6.58 57.95
CA PHE A 319 53.46 7.41 58.99
C PHE A 319 54.48 7.96 60.02
N SER A 320 55.67 7.31 60.22
CA SER A 320 56.61 7.74 61.24
C SER A 320 57.50 8.93 60.87
N LEU A 321 57.60 9.26 59.57
CA LEU A 321 58.51 10.30 59.08
C LEU A 321 57.86 11.50 58.43
N TYR A 322 56.65 11.37 57.97
CA TYR A 322 55.97 12.41 57.17
C TYR A 322 54.51 12.65 57.55
N LYS A 323 54.10 12.27 58.73
CA LYS A 323 52.70 12.29 59.17
C LYS A 323 51.97 13.61 58.90
N GLU A 324 52.55 14.68 59.46
CA GLU A 324 51.88 16.01 59.35
C GLU A 324 51.87 16.59 57.94
N ARG A 325 52.95 16.34 57.18
CA ARG A 325 52.99 16.82 55.78
C ARG A 325 52.21 15.98 54.83
N GLN A 326 52.11 14.68 55.11
CA GLN A 326 51.32 13.76 54.31
C GLN A 326 49.80 13.84 54.61
N GLU A 327 49.44 14.05 55.86
CA GLU A 327 48.04 14.30 56.26
C GLU A 327 47.45 15.53 55.55
N THR A 328 48.16 16.63 55.56
CA THR A 328 47.74 17.84 54.84
C THR A 328 47.67 17.61 53.31
N MET A 329 48.64 16.82 52.78
CA MET A 329 48.64 16.49 51.35
C MET A 329 47.51 15.51 50.98
N LEU A 330 47.23 14.53 51.83
CA LEU A 330 46.14 13.58 51.69
C LEU A 330 44.77 14.27 51.75
N ASP A 331 44.61 15.16 52.71
CA ASP A 331 43.36 15.97 52.81
C ASP A 331 43.13 16.83 51.54
N HIS A 332 44.21 17.40 51.03
CA HIS A 332 44.13 18.18 49.79
C HIS A 332 43.78 17.30 48.57
N TRP A 333 44.37 16.12 48.48
CA TRP A 333 44.06 15.17 47.40
C TRP A 333 42.64 14.62 47.51
N PHE A 334 42.17 14.35 48.72
CA PHE A 334 40.81 13.90 48.99
C PHE A 334 39.76 14.96 48.61
N GLN A 335 40.04 16.19 48.95
CA GLN A 335 39.19 17.33 48.56
C GLN A 335 39.19 17.52 47.03
N ALA A 336 40.37 17.41 46.40
CA ALA A 336 40.47 17.51 44.94
C ALA A 336 39.74 16.37 44.24
N LEU A 337 39.83 15.15 44.74
CA LEU A 337 39.12 13.98 44.20
C LEU A 337 37.61 14.11 44.36
N THR A 338 37.17 14.55 45.57
CA THR A 338 35.75 14.77 45.86
C THR A 338 35.19 15.86 44.96
N THR A 339 35.94 16.93 44.75
CA THR A 339 35.55 18.02 43.87
C THR A 339 35.50 17.55 42.39
N ALA A 340 36.53 16.75 41.97
CA ALA A 340 36.56 16.20 40.60
C ALA A 340 35.42 15.24 40.33
N ILE A 341 35.11 14.35 41.30
CA ILE A 341 34.00 13.42 41.21
C ILE A 341 32.65 14.17 41.18
N GLN A 342 32.48 15.16 42.05
CA GLN A 342 31.28 16.01 42.06
C GLN A 342 31.15 16.78 40.76
N THR A 343 32.23 17.34 40.25
CA THR A 343 32.23 18.08 38.98
C THR A 343 31.89 17.17 37.81
N HIS A 344 32.49 15.95 37.81
CA HIS A 344 32.19 14.97 36.76
C HIS A 344 30.77 14.47 36.83
N LEU A 345 30.26 14.15 38.03
CA LEU A 345 28.87 13.77 38.22
C LEU A 345 27.89 14.90 37.79
N VAL A 346 28.22 16.14 38.14
CA VAL A 346 27.43 17.29 37.69
C VAL A 346 27.53 17.47 36.18
N GLN A 347 28.68 17.28 35.57
CA GLN A 347 28.84 17.36 34.12
C GLN A 347 28.08 16.23 33.40
N GLU A 348 28.15 15.00 33.88
CA GLU A 348 27.45 13.89 33.26
C GLU A 348 25.93 13.95 33.49
N THR A 349 25.49 14.39 34.69
CA THR A 349 24.06 14.63 34.93
C THR A 349 23.55 15.79 34.06
N HIS A 350 24.34 16.85 33.90
CA HIS A 350 23.97 17.97 33.03
C HIS A 350 23.94 17.53 31.54
N ARG A 351 24.89 16.71 31.12
CA ARG A 351 24.93 16.12 29.77
C ARG A 351 23.74 15.21 29.52
N LEU A 352 23.38 14.37 30.49
CA LEU A 352 22.17 13.54 30.43
C LEU A 352 20.88 14.39 30.36
N GLU A 353 20.85 15.48 31.15
CA GLU A 353 19.72 16.40 31.15
C GLU A 353 19.59 17.15 29.81
N GLN A 354 20.70 17.62 29.23
CA GLN A 354 20.73 18.24 27.91
C GLN A 354 20.30 17.25 26.81
N LEU A 355 20.78 16.01 26.86
CA LEU A 355 20.34 14.97 25.91
C LEU A 355 18.84 14.68 26.08
N LYS A 356 18.37 14.58 27.33
CA LYS A 356 16.96 14.35 27.64
C LYS A 356 16.07 15.53 27.19
N GLN A 357 16.55 16.76 27.38
CA GLN A 357 15.86 17.97 26.90
C GLN A 357 15.95 18.12 25.37
N GLY A 358 17.01 17.61 24.74
CA GLY A 358 17.16 17.64 23.29
C GLY A 358 16.29 16.61 22.57
N ILE A 359 16.02 15.47 23.18
CA ILE A 359 15.21 14.42 22.58
C ILE A 359 13.75 14.89 22.37
N LYS A 360 13.15 15.47 23.40
CA LYS A 360 11.75 15.91 23.34
C LYS A 360 11.50 16.98 22.28
N PRO A 361 12.28 18.07 22.21
CA PRO A 361 12.12 19.08 21.14
C PRO A 361 12.45 18.54 19.75
N SER A 362 13.43 17.61 19.64
CA SER A 362 13.77 16.98 18.36
C SER A 362 12.61 16.13 17.85
N ILE A 363 12.00 15.34 18.73
CA ILE A 363 10.79 14.56 18.40
C ILE A 363 9.63 15.49 18.06
N GLU A 364 9.42 16.55 18.87
CA GLU A 364 8.36 17.54 18.62
C GLU A 364 8.57 18.27 17.28
N GLN A 365 9.81 18.62 16.96
CA GLN A 365 10.15 19.27 15.68
C GLN A 365 9.97 18.32 14.49
N GLN A 366 10.32 17.05 14.65
CA GLN A 366 10.09 16.03 13.63
C GLN A 366 8.59 15.79 13.45
N MET A 367 7.84 15.65 14.55
CA MET A 367 6.38 15.56 14.50
C MET A 367 5.72 16.80 13.85
N MET A 368 6.23 18.02 14.14
CA MET A 368 5.73 19.23 13.48
C MET A 368 6.01 19.21 11.97
N ARG A 369 7.19 18.77 11.54
CA ARG A 369 7.51 18.65 10.12
C ARG A 369 6.59 17.66 9.42
N GLU A 370 6.37 16.49 10.04
CA GLU A 370 5.48 15.46 9.47
C GLU A 370 4.02 15.94 9.46
N ASN A 371 3.57 16.61 10.53
CA ASN A 371 2.24 17.21 10.54
C ASN A 371 2.08 18.34 9.49
N TYR A 372 3.13 19.14 9.27
CA TYR A 372 3.14 20.15 8.21
C TYR A 372 3.08 19.48 6.82
N HIS A 373 3.85 18.41 6.62
CA HIS A 373 3.83 17.63 5.40
C HIS A 373 2.44 17.02 5.14
N LEU A 374 1.83 16.45 6.20
CA LEU A 374 0.44 15.95 6.18
C LEU A 374 -0.57 17.04 5.80
N SER A 375 -0.41 18.24 6.37
CA SER A 375 -1.31 19.36 6.05
C SER A 375 -1.20 19.77 4.59
N LEU A 376 0.01 19.80 4.04
CA LEU A 376 0.27 20.05 2.61
C LEU A 376 -0.34 18.96 1.71
N LEU A 377 -0.22 17.69 2.09
CA LEU A 377 -0.81 16.57 1.36
C LEU A 377 -2.34 16.61 1.43
N SER A 378 -2.89 16.89 2.61
CA SER A 378 -4.33 17.11 2.80
C SER A 378 -4.86 18.26 1.94
N GLN A 379 -4.09 19.35 1.85
CA GLN A 379 -4.43 20.49 1.01
C GLN A 379 -4.37 20.16 -0.50
N ARG A 380 -3.38 19.34 -0.90
CA ARG A 380 -3.29 18.82 -2.28
C ARG A 380 -4.47 17.89 -2.61
N VAL A 381 -4.81 16.97 -1.71
CA VAL A 381 -5.98 16.08 -1.90
C VAL A 381 -7.26 16.90 -2.01
N LYS A 382 -7.45 17.88 -1.12
CA LYS A 382 -8.59 18.79 -1.21
C LYS A 382 -8.61 19.62 -2.51
N SER A 383 -7.42 19.99 -3.03
CA SER A 383 -7.37 20.75 -4.30
C SER A 383 -7.68 19.91 -5.53
N LEU A 384 -7.64 18.57 -5.42
CA LEU A 384 -8.01 17.63 -6.48
C LEU A 384 -9.49 17.24 -6.41
N ASP A 385 -10.20 17.66 -5.35
CA ASP A 385 -11.62 17.42 -5.22
C ASP A 385 -12.40 18.26 -6.24
N PRO A 386 -13.07 17.62 -7.17
CA PRO A 386 -13.87 18.34 -8.18
C PRO A 386 -14.96 19.23 -7.55
N THR A 387 -15.42 18.88 -6.34
CA THR A 387 -16.45 19.63 -5.62
C THR A 387 -15.95 21.03 -5.23
N LEU A 388 -14.66 21.18 -4.93
CA LEU A 388 -14.04 22.50 -4.61
C LEU A 388 -14.01 23.44 -5.83
N LEU A 389 -13.96 22.90 -7.03
CA LEU A 389 -14.07 23.71 -8.25
C LEU A 389 -15.52 24.20 -8.42
N LEU A 390 -16.49 23.35 -8.12
CA LEU A 390 -17.91 23.72 -8.15
C LEU A 390 -18.22 24.83 -7.12
N HIS A 391 -17.70 24.73 -5.90
CA HIS A 391 -17.79 25.76 -4.86
C HIS A 391 -17.16 27.11 -5.25
N ARG A 392 -16.16 27.12 -6.13
CA ARG A 392 -15.52 28.34 -6.65
C ARG A 392 -16.26 28.96 -7.83
N GLY A 393 -17.44 28.47 -8.16
CA GLY A 393 -18.28 28.97 -9.24
C GLY A 393 -17.96 28.38 -10.62
N TYR A 394 -17.09 27.35 -10.70
CA TYR A 394 -16.94 26.59 -11.93
C TYR A 394 -18.10 25.63 -12.07
N SER A 395 -18.44 25.30 -13.29
CA SER A 395 -19.43 24.30 -13.61
C SER A 395 -18.78 23.17 -14.40
N MET A 396 -19.31 21.97 -14.25
CA MET A 396 -18.86 20.81 -14.98
C MET A 396 -19.97 20.41 -15.96
N THR A 397 -19.69 20.53 -17.25
CA THR A 397 -20.64 20.15 -18.28
C THR A 397 -20.42 18.70 -18.69
N MET A 398 -21.48 17.94 -18.71
CA MET A 398 -21.48 16.52 -19.04
C MET A 398 -22.42 16.26 -20.22
N LEU A 399 -22.03 15.30 -21.03
CA LEU A 399 -22.88 14.71 -22.08
C LEU A 399 -22.93 13.21 -21.83
N ASN A 400 -24.09 12.66 -21.59
CA ASN A 400 -24.31 11.23 -21.32
C ASN A 400 -23.41 10.69 -20.19
N GLY A 401 -23.27 11.45 -19.09
CA GLY A 401 -22.46 11.06 -17.93
C GLY A 401 -20.95 11.25 -18.08
N ARG A 402 -20.48 11.98 -19.11
CA ARG A 402 -19.04 12.27 -19.34
C ARG A 402 -18.78 13.76 -19.43
N ILE A 403 -17.64 14.18 -18.83
CA ILE A 403 -17.24 15.59 -18.85
C ILE A 403 -16.87 16.01 -20.27
N VAL A 404 -17.51 17.05 -20.74
CA VAL A 404 -17.22 17.67 -22.05
C VAL A 404 -16.03 18.62 -21.87
N LYS A 405 -14.90 18.32 -22.51
CA LYS A 405 -13.70 19.16 -22.49
C LYS A 405 -13.53 20.01 -23.74
N ASP A 406 -14.17 19.64 -24.82
CA ASP A 406 -14.08 20.33 -26.11
C ASP A 406 -15.48 20.48 -26.71
N LYS A 407 -15.74 21.68 -27.23
CA LYS A 407 -17.00 22.00 -27.91
C LYS A 407 -17.24 21.17 -29.16
N SER A 408 -16.19 20.64 -29.79
CA SER A 408 -16.30 19.78 -30.98
C SER A 408 -17.01 18.44 -30.73
N LEU A 409 -17.12 18.06 -29.46
CA LEU A 409 -17.80 16.85 -29.03
C LEU A 409 -19.33 16.99 -28.95
N LEU A 410 -19.85 18.21 -29.13
CA LEU A 410 -21.25 18.54 -28.99
C LEU A 410 -21.89 18.77 -30.38
N LYS A 411 -23.05 18.22 -30.59
CA LYS A 411 -23.84 18.39 -31.78
C LYS A 411 -25.14 19.14 -31.46
N SER A 412 -25.65 19.85 -32.47
CA SER A 412 -26.99 20.47 -32.33
C SER A 412 -28.01 19.40 -32.00
N GLY A 413 -28.75 19.60 -30.92
CA GLY A 413 -29.71 18.66 -30.37
C GLY A 413 -29.24 17.83 -29.17
N ASP A 414 -27.94 17.86 -28.85
CA ASP A 414 -27.43 17.15 -27.69
C ASP A 414 -27.93 17.80 -26.40
N GLU A 415 -28.36 16.96 -25.47
CA GLU A 415 -28.75 17.38 -24.12
C GLU A 415 -27.52 17.28 -23.19
N ILE A 416 -27.06 18.42 -22.75
CA ILE A 416 -25.92 18.52 -21.83
C ILE A 416 -26.41 18.83 -20.42
N GLU A 417 -25.74 18.19 -19.48
CA GLU A 417 -25.98 18.38 -18.07
C GLU A 417 -24.83 19.21 -17.49
N THR A 418 -25.15 20.40 -16.98
CA THR A 418 -24.17 21.25 -16.33
C THR A 418 -24.35 21.17 -14.82
N ILE A 419 -23.38 20.55 -14.17
CA ILE A 419 -23.36 20.41 -12.72
C ILE A 419 -22.76 21.68 -12.11
N LEU A 420 -23.50 22.28 -11.23
CA LEU A 420 -23.13 23.41 -10.40
C LEU A 420 -23.04 22.93 -8.94
N GLU A 421 -22.59 23.78 -8.06
CA GLU A 421 -22.48 23.49 -6.63
C GLU A 421 -23.77 22.93 -6.02
N ASN A 422 -24.92 23.54 -6.31
CA ASN A 422 -26.21 23.22 -5.70
C ASN A 422 -27.24 22.72 -6.71
N GLY A 423 -26.84 22.02 -7.71
CA GLY A 423 -27.78 21.43 -8.66
C GLY A 423 -27.22 21.30 -10.06
N THR A 424 -28.06 20.77 -10.88
CA THR A 424 -27.76 20.45 -12.28
C THR A 424 -28.69 21.19 -13.22
N ILE A 425 -28.16 21.73 -14.28
CA ILE A 425 -28.95 22.38 -15.34
C ILE A 425 -28.85 21.51 -16.58
N LEU A 426 -29.98 21.14 -17.11
CA LEU A 426 -30.06 20.50 -18.41
C LEU A 426 -30.22 21.57 -19.50
N SER A 427 -29.45 21.45 -20.55
CA SER A 427 -29.45 22.39 -21.66
C SER A 427 -29.33 21.63 -22.98
N ILE A 428 -29.97 22.11 -23.98
CA ILE A 428 -29.91 21.52 -25.33
C ILE A 428 -29.02 22.42 -26.20
N ILE A 429 -28.06 21.82 -26.85
CA ILE A 429 -27.19 22.52 -27.78
C ILE A 429 -27.97 22.91 -29.03
N LYS A 430 -28.00 24.20 -29.34
CA LYS A 430 -28.62 24.73 -30.56
C LYS A 430 -27.70 24.64 -31.76
#